data_ced5dc9ffd69312106fae906a9fe7019
#
_entry.id   ced5dc9ffd69312106fae906a9fe7019
#
_cell.length_a   1.000
_cell.length_b   1.000
_cell.length_c   1.000
_cell.angle_alpha   90.00
_cell.angle_beta   90.00
_cell.angle_gamma   90.00
#
_symmetry.space_group_name_H-M   'P 1'
#
loop_
_entity.id
_entity.type
_entity.pdbx_description
1 polymer ?
#
loop_
_entity_poly.entity_id
_entity_poly.type
_entity_poly.pdbx_seq_one_letter_code
_entity_poly.pdbx_strand_id
1 'polypeptide(L)'
;MTTQPFLGRRGFLLGGAAVGAGALLTACTSNTPATQDAPVGGAGNNAQPGKPITIGFSAPAADHGWIAAITKNARAQAQKFSEVTFNATEGTNDVNQQISQVETLINAKVNVLVILPFDGKALTAVGQQAMDAGIPVINLDRVFDTPLAYRTWIGGDNYRMGVNAGSYIAKQLKAKNVANPIIGEVAGIDSLPLTQERSKGFTDALAKAGYKVGPRVSAQFTPESGEQQTANLLQSATKLDALWNHDDDQGVGVNAAIENAKRSEFLMVGGAGSKNMMTLIKNDSSPIKATVLYSPSMASTAVALARLLGQGTGIGEFAEHDIPAEITTYSAVVTKENVDQYADVGFDS
;
A
#
# COMPACT_ATOMS: atom_id res chain seq x y z
N MET A 1 -9.97 -75.85 -16.62
CA MET A 1 -9.12 -76.63 -15.74
C MET A 1 -7.86 -75.80 -15.55
N THR A 2 -7.75 -75.41 -14.46
CA THR A 2 -6.85 -75.30 -13.27
C THR A 2 -5.98 -74.08 -13.33
N THR A 3 -6.34 -73.12 -12.55
CA THR A 3 -5.90 -72.73 -11.18
C THR A 3 -4.57 -71.94 -11.13
N GLN A 4 -4.73 -70.72 -10.62
CA GLN A 4 -3.69 -69.89 -10.01
C GLN A 4 -2.94 -70.62 -8.85
N PRO A 5 -1.80 -70.18 -8.35
CA PRO A 5 -1.95 -69.21 -7.27
C PRO A 5 -0.88 -68.13 -7.16
N PHE A 6 -1.26 -67.14 -6.35
CA PHE A 6 -0.49 -66.12 -5.68
C PHE A 6 0.68 -66.64 -4.82
N LEU A 7 1.69 -65.78 -4.57
CA LEU A 7 2.53 -65.64 -3.39
C LEU A 7 3.78 -64.85 -3.83
N GLY A 8 4.32 -63.83 -3.22
CA GLY A 8 4.26 -63.33 -1.88
C GLY A 8 5.62 -62.77 -1.51
N ARG A 9 5.71 -61.55 -1.12
CA ARG A 9 6.56 -60.86 -0.15
C ARG A 9 8.00 -61.32 0.17
N ARG A 10 8.87 -60.27 0.24
CA ARG A 10 10.00 -60.05 1.18
C ARG A 10 11.39 -60.66 0.86
N GLY A 11 12.34 -59.75 0.97
CA GLY A 11 13.76 -59.96 1.25
C GLY A 11 14.62 -58.82 0.68
N PHE A 12 14.91 -57.83 1.37
CA PHE A 12 15.94 -57.47 2.35
C PHE A 12 17.38 -57.76 1.83
N LEU A 13 18.16 -56.72 1.80
CA LEU A 13 19.50 -56.48 2.27
C LEU A 13 20.46 -55.83 1.28
N LEU A 14 20.90 -54.64 1.69
CA LEU A 14 22.27 -54.16 1.95
C LEU A 14 23.29 -54.17 0.82
N GLY A 15 23.83 -53.01 0.58
CA GLY A 15 25.25 -52.83 0.31
C GLY A 15 25.59 -51.97 -0.89
N GLY A 16 26.25 -50.87 -0.67
CA GLY A 16 27.09 -50.29 -1.69
C GLY A 16 26.95 -48.79 -1.91
N ALA A 17 27.80 -48.04 -1.25
CA ALA A 17 28.05 -46.63 -1.57
C ALA A 17 28.55 -46.50 -3.01
N ALA A 18 27.87 -45.63 -3.78
CA ALA A 18 28.44 -45.04 -4.98
C ALA A 18 28.09 -43.56 -4.99
N VAL A 19 29.07 -42.74 -4.71
CA VAL A 19 29.08 -41.31 -5.01
C VAL A 19 28.96 -41.16 -6.52
N GLY A 20 27.87 -40.59 -6.98
CA GLY A 20 27.66 -40.32 -8.39
C GLY A 20 26.82 -39.06 -8.55
N ALA A 21 27.46 -38.00 -9.00
CA ALA A 21 26.93 -36.71 -9.40
C ALA A 21 25.61 -36.84 -10.18
N GLY A 22 24.58 -36.23 -9.66
CA GLY A 22 23.32 -36.00 -10.32
C GLY A 22 22.87 -34.56 -10.01
N ALA A 23 23.69 -33.61 -10.45
CA ALA A 23 23.26 -32.26 -10.59
C ALA A 23 22.36 -32.16 -11.82
N LEU A 24 21.39 -31.23 -11.71
CA LEU A 24 20.69 -30.60 -12.80
C LEU A 24 19.37 -31.26 -13.20
N LEU A 25 18.31 -30.59 -12.82
CA LEU A 25 17.28 -30.01 -13.67
C LEU A 25 16.10 -29.57 -12.80
N THR A 26 16.29 -28.50 -12.02
CA THR A 26 15.17 -27.64 -11.56
C THR A 26 15.49 -26.22 -11.97
N ALA A 27 15.52 -26.01 -13.27
CA ALA A 27 15.48 -24.67 -13.81
C ALA A 27 14.07 -24.42 -14.32
N CYS A 28 13.61 -23.22 -14.01
CA CYS A 28 12.46 -22.54 -14.56
C CYS A 28 11.21 -22.56 -13.69
N THR A 29 11.12 -21.57 -12.84
CA THR A 29 10.09 -20.54 -12.71
C THR A 29 10.26 -19.74 -11.40
N SER A 30 11.45 -19.33 -11.05
CA SER A 30 11.64 -18.35 -10.00
C SER A 30 12.08 -17.03 -10.61
N ASN A 31 11.32 -15.96 -10.38
CA ASN A 31 11.72 -14.57 -10.62
C ASN A 31 12.83 -14.13 -9.64
N THR A 32 13.75 -15.01 -9.33
CA THR A 32 14.87 -14.70 -8.46
C THR A 32 16.02 -14.20 -9.33
N PRO A 33 16.58 -13.01 -9.09
CA PRO A 33 17.81 -12.57 -9.75
C PRO A 33 18.89 -13.63 -9.57
N ALA A 34 19.69 -13.89 -10.60
CA ALA A 34 20.63 -15.00 -10.73
C ALA A 34 21.79 -15.05 -9.69
N THR A 35 21.72 -14.34 -8.59
CA THR A 35 22.74 -14.27 -7.54
C THR A 35 22.25 -14.65 -6.13
N GLN A 36 21.03 -15.17 -6.00
CA GLN A 36 20.54 -15.65 -4.69
C GLN A 36 20.16 -17.13 -4.74
N ASP A 37 21.13 -18.00 -4.97
CA ASP A 37 21.01 -19.45 -4.80
C ASP A 37 21.14 -19.90 -3.34
N ALA A 38 20.63 -19.15 -2.39
CA ALA A 38 20.41 -19.71 -1.07
C ALA A 38 18.94 -20.11 -0.99
N PRO A 39 18.60 -21.39 -0.73
CA PRO A 39 17.24 -21.73 -0.36
C PRO A 39 16.86 -20.83 0.81
N VAL A 40 15.71 -20.20 0.73
CA VAL A 40 15.14 -19.45 1.86
C VAL A 40 15.18 -20.41 3.03
N GLY A 41 16.05 -20.14 4.00
CA GLY A 41 16.27 -21.00 5.16
C GLY A 41 14.91 -21.29 5.79
N GLY A 42 14.66 -22.54 6.15
CA GLY A 42 13.38 -22.95 6.70
C GLY A 42 12.87 -21.96 7.75
N ALA A 43 11.57 -21.94 7.99
CA ALA A 43 10.90 -21.05 8.91
C ALA A 43 11.66 -20.92 10.23
N GLY A 44 12.59 -19.96 10.29
CA GLY A 44 13.27 -19.60 11.52
C GLY A 44 12.26 -19.01 12.49
N ASN A 45 12.58 -19.04 13.77
CA ASN A 45 11.77 -18.30 14.76
C ASN A 45 11.99 -16.79 14.51
N ASN A 46 11.15 -16.20 13.64
CA ASN A 46 11.19 -14.79 13.27
C ASN A 46 10.98 -13.84 14.47
N ALA A 47 10.59 -14.34 15.63
CA ALA A 47 10.52 -13.60 16.88
C ALA A 47 11.88 -13.38 17.54
N GLN A 48 12.91 -14.17 17.18
CA GLN A 48 14.25 -14.03 17.72
C GLN A 48 15.10 -13.11 16.83
N PRO A 49 16.07 -12.36 17.41
CA PRO A 49 17.04 -11.60 16.65
C PRO A 49 17.80 -12.49 15.66
N GLY A 50 17.88 -12.06 14.42
CA GLY A 50 18.70 -12.71 13.39
C GLY A 50 20.10 -12.08 13.27
N LYS A 51 20.75 -12.29 12.11
CA LYS A 51 22.00 -11.58 11.82
C LYS A 51 21.79 -10.06 11.73
N PRO A 52 22.78 -9.24 12.15
CA PRO A 52 22.71 -7.79 11.97
C PRO A 52 22.54 -7.42 10.50
N ILE A 53 21.64 -6.46 10.23
CA ILE A 53 21.39 -5.94 8.88
C ILE A 53 21.18 -4.43 8.91
N THR A 54 21.42 -3.79 7.77
CA THR A 54 21.11 -2.39 7.53
C THR A 54 19.95 -2.30 6.53
N ILE A 55 18.87 -1.65 6.94
CA ILE A 55 17.73 -1.30 6.07
C ILE A 55 17.91 0.14 5.61
N GLY A 56 18.03 0.36 4.30
CA GLY A 56 17.92 1.69 3.69
C GLY A 56 16.46 2.06 3.50
N PHE A 57 16.09 3.30 3.83
CA PHE A 57 14.72 3.80 3.67
C PHE A 57 14.71 5.13 2.95
N SER A 58 13.88 5.26 1.91
CA SER A 58 13.67 6.49 1.16
C SER A 58 12.17 6.72 0.96
N ALA A 59 11.72 7.96 1.22
CA ALA A 59 10.34 8.39 1.05
C ALA A 59 10.28 9.86 0.65
N PRO A 60 9.15 10.36 0.12
CA PRO A 60 8.90 11.78 -0.09
C PRO A 60 9.02 12.61 1.20
N ALA A 61 9.05 13.93 1.07
CA ALA A 61 8.97 14.84 2.20
C ALA A 61 7.66 14.63 2.98
N ALA A 62 7.74 14.74 4.29
CA ALA A 62 6.57 14.63 5.18
C ALA A 62 5.77 15.95 5.18
N ASP A 63 5.25 16.33 4.02
CA ASP A 63 4.49 17.54 3.79
C ASP A 63 3.00 17.41 4.15
N HIS A 64 2.54 16.20 4.45
CA HIS A 64 1.20 15.89 4.94
C HIS A 64 1.23 14.67 5.88
N GLY A 65 0.16 14.50 6.66
CA GLY A 65 0.11 13.55 7.77
C GLY A 65 0.33 12.10 7.37
N TRP A 66 -0.20 11.67 6.20
CA TRP A 66 -0.04 10.30 5.74
C TRP A 66 1.43 9.94 5.46
N ILE A 67 2.19 10.79 4.75
CA ILE A 67 3.63 10.56 4.52
C ILE A 67 4.43 10.66 5.83
N ALA A 68 4.07 11.59 6.71
CA ALA A 68 4.68 11.67 8.04
C ALA A 68 4.47 10.36 8.83
N ALA A 69 3.26 9.79 8.77
CA ALA A 69 2.93 8.52 9.41
C ALA A 69 3.69 7.33 8.78
N ILE A 70 3.88 7.30 7.47
CA ILE A 70 4.73 6.29 6.79
C ILE A 70 6.12 6.28 7.40
N THR A 71 6.79 7.42 7.44
CA THR A 71 8.17 7.55 7.96
C THR A 71 8.24 7.21 9.45
N LYS A 72 7.27 7.68 10.25
CA LYS A 72 7.16 7.39 11.69
C LYS A 72 6.96 5.88 11.92
N ASN A 73 6.06 5.24 11.20
CA ASN A 73 5.76 3.81 11.33
C ASN A 73 6.95 2.95 10.91
N ALA A 74 7.64 3.30 9.81
CA ALA A 74 8.84 2.59 9.38
C ALA A 74 9.94 2.63 10.46
N ARG A 75 10.22 3.82 11.00
CA ARG A 75 11.22 4.01 12.05
C ARG A 75 10.83 3.28 13.35
N ALA A 76 9.58 3.41 13.79
CA ALA A 76 9.09 2.75 14.98
C ALA A 76 9.14 1.21 14.87
N GLN A 77 8.87 0.67 13.69
CA GLN A 77 8.99 -0.77 13.46
C GLN A 77 10.44 -1.23 13.47
N ALA A 78 11.35 -0.50 12.84
CA ALA A 78 12.78 -0.83 12.84
C ALA A 78 13.36 -0.86 14.27
N GLN A 79 12.94 0.07 15.13
CA GLN A 79 13.38 0.14 16.55
C GLN A 79 12.98 -1.07 17.39
N LYS A 80 12.01 -1.89 16.94
CA LYS A 80 11.63 -3.13 17.64
C LYS A 80 12.63 -4.25 17.45
N PHE A 81 13.54 -4.14 16.49
CA PHE A 81 14.53 -5.16 16.11
C PHE A 81 15.92 -4.67 16.46
N SER A 82 16.53 -5.25 17.50
CA SER A 82 17.87 -4.85 17.98
C SER A 82 18.98 -5.07 16.97
N GLU A 83 18.78 -6.01 16.03
CA GLU A 83 19.71 -6.37 14.95
C GLU A 83 19.57 -5.48 13.70
N VAL A 84 18.60 -4.54 13.67
CA VAL A 84 18.36 -3.67 12.52
C VAL A 84 18.98 -2.30 12.70
N THR A 85 19.89 -1.93 11.81
CA THR A 85 20.33 -0.55 11.62
C THR A 85 19.43 0.10 10.57
N PHE A 86 18.71 1.15 10.95
CA PHE A 86 17.78 1.84 10.05
C PHE A 86 18.41 3.12 9.50
N ASN A 87 18.78 3.10 8.23
CA ASN A 87 19.41 4.21 7.52
C ASN A 87 18.39 4.90 6.61
N ALA A 88 17.71 5.92 7.13
CA ALA A 88 16.72 6.68 6.40
C ALA A 88 17.35 7.95 5.80
N THR A 89 17.07 8.21 4.52
CA THR A 89 17.38 9.50 3.89
C THR A 89 16.42 10.58 4.40
N GLU A 90 16.77 11.84 4.22
CA GLU A 90 15.83 12.94 4.42
C GLU A 90 14.77 12.91 3.31
N GLY A 91 13.51 13.12 3.69
CA GLY A 91 12.40 13.11 2.74
C GLY A 91 12.49 14.28 1.75
N THR A 92 12.19 14.02 0.48
CA THR A 92 12.24 15.02 -0.59
C THR A 92 11.15 14.80 -1.61
N ASN A 93 10.59 15.91 -2.15
CA ASN A 93 9.65 15.90 -3.28
C ASN A 93 10.36 16.23 -4.61
N ASP A 94 11.70 16.25 -4.61
CA ASP A 94 12.51 16.33 -5.82
C ASP A 94 12.93 14.92 -6.26
N VAL A 95 12.51 14.54 -7.46
CA VAL A 95 12.79 13.22 -8.06
C VAL A 95 14.31 12.96 -8.17
N ASN A 96 15.08 13.95 -8.65
CA ASN A 96 16.52 13.77 -8.86
C ASN A 96 17.25 13.64 -7.52
N GLN A 97 16.82 14.41 -6.53
CA GLN A 97 17.38 14.30 -5.18
C GLN A 97 17.06 12.93 -4.58
N GLN A 98 15.82 12.41 -4.74
CA GLN A 98 15.47 11.09 -4.24
C GLN A 98 16.27 9.98 -4.93
N ILE A 99 16.49 10.07 -6.26
CA ILE A 99 17.36 9.15 -7.00
C ILE A 99 18.76 9.14 -6.39
N SER A 100 19.39 10.32 -6.24
CA SER A 100 20.76 10.45 -5.69
C SER A 100 20.86 9.90 -4.26
N GLN A 101 19.82 10.06 -3.45
CA GLN A 101 19.75 9.51 -2.10
C GLN A 101 19.68 7.97 -2.13
N VAL A 102 18.90 7.38 -3.03
CA VAL A 102 18.84 5.91 -3.21
C VAL A 102 20.17 5.38 -3.71
N GLU A 103 20.83 6.04 -4.67
CA GLU A 103 22.18 5.68 -5.12
C GLU A 103 23.19 5.71 -3.97
N THR A 104 23.08 6.68 -3.06
CA THR A 104 23.93 6.74 -1.87
C THR A 104 23.73 5.51 -0.96
N LEU A 105 22.50 5.05 -0.78
CA LEU A 105 22.18 3.84 -0.02
C LEU A 105 22.71 2.57 -0.72
N ILE A 106 22.62 2.50 -2.06
CA ILE A 106 23.19 1.42 -2.86
C ILE A 106 24.72 1.37 -2.68
N ASN A 107 25.38 2.52 -2.80
CA ASN A 107 26.83 2.64 -2.62
C ASN A 107 27.29 2.30 -1.18
N ALA A 108 26.46 2.57 -0.19
CA ALA A 108 26.67 2.17 1.20
C ALA A 108 26.44 0.67 1.44
N LYS A 109 26.01 -0.08 0.41
CA LYS A 109 25.78 -1.54 0.45
C LYS A 109 24.84 -1.95 1.57
N VAL A 110 23.70 -1.25 1.71
CA VAL A 110 22.66 -1.67 2.64
C VAL A 110 22.18 -3.08 2.28
N ASN A 111 21.66 -3.83 3.25
CA ASN A 111 21.24 -5.22 3.01
C ASN A 111 19.90 -5.31 2.27
N VAL A 112 19.07 -4.27 2.37
CA VAL A 112 17.74 -4.18 1.74
C VAL A 112 17.31 -2.73 1.68
N LEU A 113 16.53 -2.36 0.67
CA LEU A 113 15.94 -1.04 0.51
C LEU A 113 14.42 -1.10 0.66
N VAL A 114 13.86 -0.13 1.35
CA VAL A 114 12.43 0.18 1.35
C VAL A 114 12.26 1.54 0.70
N ILE A 115 11.57 1.60 -0.42
CA ILE A 115 11.42 2.83 -1.20
C ILE A 115 9.93 3.12 -1.42
N LEU A 116 9.46 4.24 -0.87
CA LEU A 116 8.25 4.91 -1.32
C LEU A 116 8.68 5.98 -2.31
N PRO A 117 8.50 5.81 -3.62
CA PRO A 117 8.96 6.80 -4.58
C PRO A 117 8.04 8.03 -4.59
N PHE A 118 8.61 9.21 -4.80
CA PHE A 118 7.80 10.40 -5.10
C PHE A 118 7.04 10.21 -6.43
N ASP A 119 7.72 9.68 -7.43
CA ASP A 119 7.15 9.22 -8.70
C ASP A 119 7.68 7.82 -9.04
N GLY A 120 6.78 6.84 -9.13
CA GLY A 120 7.15 5.43 -9.35
C GLY A 120 7.89 5.22 -10.66
N LYS A 121 7.43 5.85 -11.74
CA LYS A 121 8.05 5.74 -13.06
C LYS A 121 9.46 6.32 -13.08
N ALA A 122 9.63 7.51 -12.50
CA ALA A 122 10.93 8.19 -12.50
C ALA A 122 11.99 7.45 -11.67
N LEU A 123 11.59 6.77 -10.59
CA LEU A 123 12.51 6.02 -9.72
C LEU A 123 12.70 4.56 -10.14
N THR A 124 12.03 4.09 -11.18
CA THR A 124 12.13 2.69 -11.62
C THR A 124 13.57 2.28 -11.94
N ALA A 125 14.32 3.14 -12.64
CA ALA A 125 15.70 2.82 -13.04
C ALA A 125 16.63 2.63 -11.82
N VAL A 126 16.53 3.47 -10.81
CA VAL A 126 17.37 3.34 -9.60
C VAL A 126 16.93 2.15 -8.73
N GLY A 127 15.63 1.81 -8.73
CA GLY A 127 15.14 0.55 -8.13
C GLY A 127 15.75 -0.66 -8.81
N GLN A 128 15.76 -0.71 -10.16
CA GLN A 128 16.42 -1.76 -10.93
C GLN A 128 17.92 -1.84 -10.64
N GLN A 129 18.62 -0.69 -10.58
CA GLN A 129 20.02 -0.63 -10.23
C GLN A 129 20.32 -1.28 -8.85
N ALA A 130 19.45 -1.06 -7.87
CA ALA A 130 19.58 -1.71 -6.56
C ALA A 130 19.43 -3.23 -6.66
N MET A 131 18.40 -3.70 -7.40
CA MET A 131 18.17 -5.12 -7.63
C MET A 131 19.35 -5.78 -8.35
N ASP A 132 19.89 -5.13 -9.39
CA ASP A 132 21.06 -5.60 -10.15
C ASP A 132 22.34 -5.64 -9.29
N ALA A 133 22.44 -4.77 -8.28
CA ALA A 133 23.50 -4.78 -7.28
C ALA A 133 23.31 -5.87 -6.19
N GLY A 134 22.27 -6.70 -6.29
CA GLY A 134 21.93 -7.74 -5.32
C GLY A 134 21.32 -7.21 -4.02
N ILE A 135 20.81 -5.98 -4.02
CA ILE A 135 20.12 -5.37 -2.89
C ILE A 135 18.61 -5.50 -3.14
N PRO A 136 17.90 -6.38 -2.42
CA PRO A 136 16.46 -6.52 -2.60
C PRO A 136 15.72 -5.21 -2.25
N VAL A 137 14.77 -4.86 -3.09
CA VAL A 137 13.94 -3.65 -2.92
C VAL A 137 12.53 -4.02 -2.51
N ILE A 138 12.02 -3.39 -1.47
CA ILE A 138 10.59 -3.34 -1.18
C ILE A 138 10.07 -2.01 -1.72
N ASN A 139 9.25 -2.08 -2.76
CA ASN A 139 8.55 -0.93 -3.29
C ASN A 139 7.28 -0.70 -2.47
N LEU A 140 7.19 0.45 -1.84
CA LEU A 140 6.10 0.83 -0.95
C LEU A 140 5.16 1.82 -1.66
N ASP A 141 3.86 1.53 -1.66
CA ASP A 141 2.76 2.37 -2.15
C ASP A 141 2.82 2.67 -3.66
N ARG A 142 3.49 3.76 -4.07
CA ARG A 142 3.58 4.17 -5.49
C ARG A 142 4.45 3.17 -6.26
N VAL A 143 3.80 2.45 -7.20
CA VAL A 143 4.44 1.33 -7.89
C VAL A 143 5.46 1.79 -8.94
N PHE A 144 6.57 1.08 -9.05
CA PHE A 144 7.52 1.19 -10.17
C PHE A 144 6.92 0.64 -11.47
N ASP A 145 7.38 1.12 -12.62
CA ASP A 145 6.87 0.72 -13.94
C ASP A 145 7.18 -0.75 -14.32
N THR A 146 8.09 -1.40 -13.63
CA THR A 146 8.45 -2.80 -13.88
C THR A 146 8.66 -3.59 -12.58
N PRO A 147 8.18 -4.85 -12.53
CA PRO A 147 8.44 -5.71 -11.37
C PRO A 147 9.92 -6.15 -11.24
N LEU A 148 10.76 -5.86 -12.23
CA LEU A 148 12.20 -6.11 -12.13
C LEU A 148 12.91 -5.12 -11.19
N ALA A 149 12.29 -3.99 -10.89
CA ALA A 149 12.84 -2.94 -10.03
C ALA A 149 12.60 -3.19 -8.53
N TYR A 150 11.92 -4.26 -8.16
CA TYR A 150 11.67 -4.62 -6.75
C TYR A 150 11.51 -6.12 -6.56
N ARG A 151 11.77 -6.59 -5.32
CA ARG A 151 11.53 -7.98 -4.91
C ARG A 151 10.07 -8.18 -4.47
N THR A 152 9.51 -7.18 -3.80
CA THR A 152 8.11 -7.18 -3.37
C THR A 152 7.55 -5.76 -3.39
N TRP A 153 6.29 -5.65 -3.77
CA TRP A 153 5.51 -4.42 -3.61
C TRP A 153 4.51 -4.57 -2.47
N ILE A 154 4.34 -3.51 -1.70
CA ILE A 154 3.28 -3.43 -0.69
C ILE A 154 2.55 -2.09 -0.80
N GLY A 155 1.24 -2.15 -0.93
CA GLY A 155 0.40 -0.96 -1.05
C GLY A 155 -1.06 -1.25 -0.74
N GLY A 156 -1.91 -0.24 -0.84
CA GLY A 156 -3.35 -0.37 -0.70
C GLY A 156 -4.04 -0.71 -2.03
N ASP A 157 -5.23 -1.27 -1.95
CA ASP A 157 -6.10 -1.51 -3.11
C ASP A 157 -6.81 -0.21 -3.51
N ASN A 158 -6.15 0.57 -4.38
CA ASN A 158 -6.65 1.87 -4.82
C ASN A 158 -7.96 1.76 -5.60
N TYR A 159 -8.07 0.74 -6.48
CA TYR A 159 -9.31 0.52 -7.21
C TYR A 159 -10.47 0.18 -6.25
N ARG A 160 -10.24 -0.72 -5.30
CA ARG A 160 -11.25 -1.08 -4.30
C ARG A 160 -11.60 0.10 -3.37
N MET A 161 -10.62 0.96 -3.06
CA MET A 161 -10.89 2.20 -2.31
C MET A 161 -11.96 3.05 -3.02
N GLY A 162 -11.81 3.25 -4.33
CA GLY A 162 -12.81 3.92 -5.16
C GLY A 162 -14.16 3.18 -5.20
N VAL A 163 -14.11 1.85 -5.38
CA VAL A 163 -15.33 1.00 -5.36
C VAL A 163 -16.06 1.13 -4.02
N ASN A 164 -15.34 1.12 -2.91
CA ASN A 164 -15.92 1.24 -1.57
C ASN A 164 -16.59 2.61 -1.36
N ALA A 165 -15.92 3.71 -1.74
CA ALA A 165 -16.49 5.05 -1.67
C ALA A 165 -17.75 5.20 -2.52
N GLY A 166 -17.70 4.77 -3.79
CA GLY A 166 -18.83 4.84 -4.70
C GLY A 166 -20.01 3.97 -4.27
N SER A 167 -19.73 2.76 -3.77
CA SER A 167 -20.78 1.86 -3.28
C SER A 167 -21.46 2.40 -2.03
N TYR A 168 -20.69 3.00 -1.10
CA TYR A 168 -21.26 3.64 0.08
C TYR A 168 -22.14 4.83 -0.31
N ILE A 169 -21.65 5.73 -1.15
CA ILE A 169 -22.42 6.89 -1.65
C ILE A 169 -23.69 6.41 -2.33
N ALA A 170 -23.60 5.45 -3.24
CA ALA A 170 -24.76 4.93 -3.97
C ALA A 170 -25.79 4.32 -3.02
N LYS A 171 -25.37 3.59 -2.00
CA LYS A 171 -26.27 3.04 -0.96
C LYS A 171 -27.00 4.14 -0.21
N GLN A 172 -26.30 5.21 0.20
CA GLN A 172 -26.91 6.32 0.94
C GLN A 172 -27.89 7.11 0.08
N LEU A 173 -27.57 7.38 -1.18
CA LEU A 173 -28.43 8.11 -2.10
C LEU A 173 -29.69 7.31 -2.47
N LYS A 174 -29.58 6.00 -2.65
CA LYS A 174 -30.74 5.12 -2.88
C LYS A 174 -31.66 5.08 -1.66
N ALA A 175 -31.11 5.03 -0.45
CA ALA A 175 -31.90 5.05 0.79
C ALA A 175 -32.69 6.37 0.95
N LYS A 176 -32.17 7.46 0.38
CA LYS A 176 -32.84 8.77 0.35
C LYS A 176 -33.74 8.98 -0.89
N ASN A 177 -33.87 7.97 -1.76
CA ASN A 177 -34.63 8.03 -3.02
C ASN A 177 -34.18 9.15 -3.97
N VAL A 178 -32.89 9.46 -4.02
CA VAL A 178 -32.34 10.47 -4.95
C VAL A 178 -32.17 9.82 -6.33
N ALA A 179 -32.99 10.20 -7.29
CA ALA A 179 -33.03 9.56 -8.62
C ALA A 179 -31.87 10.00 -9.53
N ASN A 180 -31.55 11.28 -9.55
CA ASN A 180 -30.51 11.87 -10.41
C ASN A 180 -29.53 12.69 -9.56
N PRO A 181 -28.67 12.07 -8.77
CA PRO A 181 -27.76 12.78 -7.88
C PRO A 181 -26.64 13.50 -8.65
N ILE A 182 -26.21 14.63 -8.11
CA ILE A 182 -24.97 15.32 -8.51
C ILE A 182 -23.88 14.88 -7.52
N ILE A 183 -22.94 14.06 -8.00
CA ILE A 183 -21.89 13.44 -7.19
C ILE A 183 -20.54 14.04 -7.59
N GLY A 184 -19.92 14.79 -6.69
CA GLY A 184 -18.60 15.39 -6.90
C GLY A 184 -17.44 14.47 -6.52
N GLU A 185 -16.28 14.76 -7.07
CA GLU A 185 -15.01 14.10 -6.76
C GLU A 185 -13.89 15.12 -6.58
N VAL A 186 -13.20 15.09 -5.44
CA VAL A 186 -11.93 15.78 -5.20
C VAL A 186 -10.85 14.72 -5.22
N ALA A 187 -10.24 14.55 -6.39
CA ALA A 187 -9.19 13.56 -6.60
C ALA A 187 -7.84 14.04 -6.04
N GLY A 188 -6.86 13.14 -5.98
CA GLY A 188 -5.47 13.48 -5.68
C GLY A 188 -4.70 13.90 -6.93
N ILE A 189 -3.39 13.70 -6.95
CA ILE A 189 -2.49 14.03 -8.06
C ILE A 189 -2.83 13.15 -9.28
N ASP A 190 -3.37 13.75 -10.33
CA ASP A 190 -3.92 13.04 -11.50
C ASP A 190 -2.89 12.22 -12.29
N SER A 191 -1.62 12.59 -12.25
CA SER A 191 -0.55 11.85 -12.95
C SER A 191 -0.22 10.50 -12.28
N LEU A 192 -0.63 10.29 -11.04
CA LEU A 192 -0.31 9.07 -10.31
C LEU A 192 -1.30 7.94 -10.65
N PRO A 193 -0.80 6.72 -10.95
CA PRO A 193 -1.64 5.55 -11.20
C PRO A 193 -2.66 5.30 -10.08
N LEU A 194 -2.26 5.47 -8.81
CA LEU A 194 -3.15 5.29 -7.67
C LEU A 194 -4.39 6.21 -7.72
N THR A 195 -4.24 7.46 -8.16
CA THR A 195 -5.37 8.40 -8.31
C THR A 195 -6.30 7.94 -9.43
N GLN A 196 -5.73 7.50 -10.55
CA GLN A 196 -6.49 7.00 -11.71
C GLN A 196 -7.29 5.73 -11.34
N GLU A 197 -6.67 4.81 -10.60
CA GLU A 197 -7.34 3.60 -10.09
C GLU A 197 -8.48 3.93 -9.13
N ARG A 198 -8.26 4.86 -8.20
CA ARG A 198 -9.31 5.35 -7.28
C ARG A 198 -10.50 5.91 -8.07
N SER A 199 -10.26 6.86 -8.98
CA SER A 199 -11.31 7.46 -9.82
C SER A 199 -12.03 6.41 -10.68
N LYS A 200 -11.28 5.44 -11.22
CA LYS A 200 -11.87 4.34 -12.00
C LYS A 200 -12.79 3.47 -11.15
N GLY A 201 -12.34 3.03 -9.99
CA GLY A 201 -13.15 2.22 -9.08
C GLY A 201 -14.42 2.95 -8.62
N PHE A 202 -14.31 4.24 -8.35
CA PHE A 202 -15.43 5.10 -7.99
C PHE A 202 -16.47 5.20 -9.13
N THR A 203 -15.99 5.48 -10.34
CA THR A 203 -16.84 5.56 -11.54
C THR A 203 -17.56 4.24 -11.80
N ASP A 204 -16.84 3.11 -11.74
CA ASP A 204 -17.41 1.79 -12.00
C ASP A 204 -18.49 1.42 -10.97
N ALA A 205 -18.27 1.73 -9.68
CA ALA A 205 -19.24 1.47 -8.62
C ALA A 205 -20.50 2.32 -8.78
N LEU A 206 -20.37 3.60 -9.12
CA LEU A 206 -21.50 4.48 -9.38
C LEU A 206 -22.28 4.05 -10.63
N ALA A 207 -21.59 3.70 -11.72
CA ALA A 207 -22.21 3.20 -12.95
C ALA A 207 -23.03 1.93 -12.70
N LYS A 208 -22.51 0.99 -11.91
CA LYS A 208 -23.23 -0.23 -11.48
C LYS A 208 -24.50 0.11 -10.71
N ALA A 209 -24.52 1.24 -10.00
CA ALA A 209 -25.69 1.71 -9.25
C ALA A 209 -26.69 2.51 -10.10
N GLY A 210 -26.37 2.81 -11.37
CA GLY A 210 -27.15 3.67 -12.28
C GLY A 210 -26.85 5.15 -12.12
N TYR A 211 -25.74 5.52 -11.48
CA TYR A 211 -25.28 6.89 -11.26
C TYR A 211 -24.03 7.20 -12.08
N LYS A 212 -23.63 8.45 -12.11
CA LYS A 212 -22.39 8.92 -12.77
C LYS A 212 -21.67 9.92 -11.90
N VAL A 213 -20.35 10.01 -12.10
CA VAL A 213 -19.55 11.10 -11.54
C VAL A 213 -19.93 12.41 -12.23
N GLY A 214 -20.09 13.46 -11.46
CA GLY A 214 -20.39 14.83 -11.89
C GLY A 214 -19.15 15.72 -11.90
N PRO A 215 -19.17 16.88 -11.20
CA PRO A 215 -18.03 17.78 -11.16
C PRO A 215 -16.82 17.12 -10.47
N ARG A 216 -15.64 17.27 -11.09
CA ARG A 216 -14.38 16.69 -10.58
C ARG A 216 -13.28 17.76 -10.62
N VAL A 217 -12.49 17.79 -9.57
CA VAL A 217 -11.25 18.55 -9.47
C VAL A 217 -10.12 17.65 -8.97
N SER A 218 -8.88 18.04 -9.20
CA SER A 218 -7.72 17.34 -8.66
C SER A 218 -6.91 18.25 -7.74
N ALA A 219 -6.40 17.68 -6.66
CA ALA A 219 -5.61 18.33 -5.63
C ALA A 219 -4.25 17.62 -5.47
N GLN A 220 -3.45 18.04 -4.48
CA GLN A 220 -2.06 17.56 -4.30
C GLN A 220 -1.87 16.75 -3.01
N PHE A 221 -2.93 16.21 -2.43
CA PHE A 221 -2.96 15.55 -1.13
C PHE A 221 -2.65 16.46 0.07
N THR A 222 -2.55 17.77 -0.12
CA THR A 222 -2.32 18.75 0.96
C THR A 222 -3.58 19.54 1.31
N PRO A 223 -3.71 20.00 2.56
CA PRO A 223 -4.86 20.81 2.99
C PRO A 223 -5.10 22.05 2.11
N GLU A 224 -4.06 22.80 1.78
CA GLU A 224 -4.14 24.04 1.00
C GLU A 224 -4.70 23.77 -0.40
N SER A 225 -4.21 22.70 -1.05
CA SER A 225 -4.70 22.31 -2.37
C SER A 225 -6.14 21.78 -2.29
N GLY A 226 -6.46 21.03 -1.25
CA GLY A 226 -7.81 20.53 -0.98
C GLY A 226 -8.82 21.67 -0.82
N GLU A 227 -8.48 22.70 -0.04
CA GLU A 227 -9.32 23.87 0.17
C GLU A 227 -9.54 24.63 -1.14
N GLN A 228 -8.46 24.97 -1.85
CA GLN A 228 -8.53 25.74 -3.10
C GLN A 228 -9.38 25.04 -4.16
N GLN A 229 -9.12 23.76 -4.42
CA GLN A 229 -9.82 23.01 -5.46
C GLN A 229 -11.29 22.77 -5.10
N THR A 230 -11.58 22.53 -3.83
CA THR A 230 -12.96 22.37 -3.36
C THR A 230 -13.73 23.67 -3.43
N ALA A 231 -13.14 24.81 -3.08
CA ALA A 231 -13.78 26.10 -3.23
C ALA A 231 -14.18 26.36 -4.70
N ASN A 232 -13.29 26.06 -5.66
CA ASN A 232 -13.57 26.15 -7.10
C ASN A 232 -14.73 25.22 -7.52
N LEU A 233 -14.71 23.96 -7.02
CA LEU A 233 -15.78 23.00 -7.31
C LEU A 233 -17.12 23.48 -6.78
N LEU A 234 -17.18 23.95 -5.53
CA LEU A 234 -18.41 24.41 -4.89
C LEU A 234 -18.96 25.70 -5.53
N GLN A 235 -18.07 26.56 -6.05
CA GLN A 235 -18.48 27.76 -6.79
C GLN A 235 -19.13 27.39 -8.13
N SER A 236 -18.59 26.39 -8.82
CA SER A 236 -19.12 25.94 -10.12
C SER A 236 -20.35 25.04 -9.99
N ALA A 237 -20.43 24.25 -8.92
CA ALA A 237 -21.52 23.32 -8.64
C ALA A 237 -22.47 23.89 -7.57
N THR A 238 -23.55 24.53 -8.03
CA THR A 238 -24.53 25.14 -7.13
C THR A 238 -25.28 24.13 -6.26
N LYS A 239 -25.28 22.86 -6.62
CA LYS A 239 -25.86 21.75 -5.88
C LYS A 239 -24.94 20.56 -5.93
N LEU A 240 -24.82 19.83 -4.81
CA LEU A 240 -24.27 18.49 -4.70
C LEU A 240 -25.21 17.61 -3.88
N ASP A 241 -25.20 16.31 -4.13
CA ASP A 241 -25.90 15.32 -3.30
C ASP A 241 -24.88 14.43 -2.55
N ALA A 242 -23.66 14.29 -3.10
CA ALA A 242 -22.54 13.64 -2.45
C ALA A 242 -21.20 14.17 -2.97
N LEU A 243 -20.15 14.01 -2.17
CA LEU A 243 -18.77 14.32 -2.52
C LEU A 243 -17.86 13.19 -2.04
N TRP A 244 -16.94 12.72 -2.89
CA TRP A 244 -15.84 11.89 -2.46
C TRP A 244 -14.53 12.67 -2.55
N ASN A 245 -13.76 12.61 -1.49
CA ASN A 245 -12.41 13.15 -1.40
C ASN A 245 -11.41 12.01 -1.20
N HIS A 246 -10.36 11.95 -2.04
CA HIS A 246 -9.44 10.81 -2.10
C HIS A 246 -8.53 10.65 -0.89
N ASP A 247 -8.35 11.70 -0.08
CA ASP A 247 -7.38 11.70 1.02
C ASP A 247 -7.81 12.60 2.17
N ASP A 248 -7.60 12.17 3.41
CA ASP A 248 -8.07 12.87 4.60
C ASP A 248 -7.17 14.06 4.99
N ASP A 249 -5.88 14.09 4.60
CA ASP A 249 -5.05 15.29 4.79
C ASP A 249 -5.56 16.44 3.91
N GLN A 250 -5.73 16.18 2.63
CA GLN A 250 -6.39 17.14 1.74
C GLN A 250 -7.84 17.41 2.19
N GLY A 251 -8.47 16.44 2.84
CA GLY A 251 -9.81 16.50 3.42
C GLY A 251 -9.97 17.54 4.51
N VAL A 252 -8.89 17.91 5.21
CA VAL A 252 -8.88 19.03 6.17
C VAL A 252 -9.26 20.33 5.42
N GLY A 253 -8.60 20.59 4.30
CA GLY A 253 -8.91 21.76 3.47
C GLY A 253 -10.24 21.65 2.77
N VAL A 254 -10.63 20.45 2.29
CA VAL A 254 -11.96 20.20 1.72
C VAL A 254 -13.06 20.59 2.72
N ASN A 255 -12.92 20.17 3.98
CA ASN A 255 -13.88 20.51 5.04
C ASN A 255 -13.91 22.02 5.30
N ALA A 256 -12.74 22.68 5.35
CA ALA A 256 -12.66 24.13 5.50
C ALA A 256 -13.39 24.88 4.37
N ALA A 257 -13.21 24.46 3.10
CA ALA A 257 -13.91 25.04 1.96
C ALA A 257 -15.44 24.84 2.06
N ILE A 258 -15.89 23.67 2.52
CA ILE A 258 -17.32 23.37 2.73
C ILE A 258 -17.91 24.29 3.81
N GLU A 259 -17.21 24.45 4.94
CA GLU A 259 -17.62 25.33 6.05
C GLU A 259 -17.65 26.80 5.62
N ASN A 260 -16.63 27.29 4.91
CA ASN A 260 -16.55 28.64 4.39
C ASN A 260 -17.69 28.94 3.39
N ALA A 261 -18.03 27.96 2.55
CA ALA A 261 -19.17 28.05 1.63
C ALA A 261 -20.54 27.88 2.30
N LYS A 262 -20.57 27.50 3.60
CA LYS A 262 -21.78 27.19 4.39
C LYS A 262 -22.67 26.14 3.71
N ARG A 263 -22.03 25.12 3.10
CA ARG A 263 -22.72 24.03 2.39
C ARG A 263 -22.84 22.81 3.31
N SER A 264 -24.04 22.25 3.41
CA SER A 264 -24.31 21.06 4.26
C SER A 264 -25.37 20.12 3.66
N GLU A 265 -25.80 20.40 2.44
CA GLU A 265 -26.89 19.66 1.79
C GLU A 265 -26.48 18.28 1.25
N PHE A 266 -25.19 17.97 1.21
CA PHE A 266 -24.65 16.72 0.68
C PHE A 266 -23.94 15.88 1.75
N LEU A 267 -23.73 14.59 1.47
CA LEU A 267 -22.85 13.77 2.26
C LEU A 267 -21.43 13.75 1.65
N MET A 268 -20.40 13.68 2.50
CA MET A 268 -19.01 13.53 2.07
C MET A 268 -18.44 12.20 2.57
N VAL A 269 -17.63 11.58 1.71
CA VAL A 269 -16.76 10.44 2.03
C VAL A 269 -15.32 10.90 1.90
N GLY A 270 -14.51 10.64 2.92
CA GLY A 270 -13.07 10.87 2.92
C GLY A 270 -12.27 9.65 2.44
N GLY A 271 -10.96 9.72 2.58
CA GLY A 271 -10.02 8.67 2.22
C GLY A 271 -8.79 8.63 3.12
N ALA A 272 -8.20 7.47 3.25
CA ALA A 272 -7.02 7.13 4.04
C ALA A 272 -7.28 6.82 5.54
N GLY A 273 -8.25 7.43 6.20
CA GLY A 273 -8.60 7.09 7.58
C GLY A 273 -7.78 7.85 8.62
N SER A 274 -7.78 9.20 8.56
CA SER A 274 -7.15 10.00 9.61
C SER A 274 -8.00 10.06 10.86
N LYS A 275 -7.37 10.28 12.01
CA LYS A 275 -8.04 10.43 13.31
C LYS A 275 -8.97 11.63 13.34
N ASN A 276 -8.58 12.72 12.66
CA ASN A 276 -9.41 13.92 12.56
C ASN A 276 -10.72 13.62 11.84
N MET A 277 -10.66 12.96 10.68
CA MET A 277 -11.86 12.56 9.93
C MET A 277 -12.70 11.53 10.69
N MET A 278 -12.06 10.55 11.34
CA MET A 278 -12.76 9.58 12.21
C MET A 278 -13.49 10.28 13.36
N THR A 279 -12.90 11.33 13.94
CA THR A 279 -13.53 12.13 14.99
C THR A 279 -14.78 12.88 14.47
N LEU A 280 -14.68 13.49 13.29
CA LEU A 280 -15.83 14.16 12.66
C LEU A 280 -16.96 13.16 12.33
N ILE A 281 -16.61 11.98 11.82
CA ILE A 281 -17.55 10.89 11.54
C ILE A 281 -18.24 10.43 12.83
N LYS A 282 -17.48 10.19 13.90
CA LYS A 282 -18.00 9.75 15.20
C LYS A 282 -19.00 10.76 15.78
N ASN A 283 -18.64 12.03 15.74
CA ASN A 283 -19.45 13.12 16.28
C ASN A 283 -20.66 13.44 15.41
N ASP A 284 -20.68 13.01 14.14
CA ASP A 284 -21.76 13.24 13.17
C ASP A 284 -22.16 14.72 13.02
N SER A 285 -21.19 15.61 13.23
CA SER A 285 -21.39 17.08 13.28
C SER A 285 -21.11 17.79 11.96
N SER A 286 -20.72 17.07 10.90
CA SER A 286 -20.36 17.61 9.60
C SER A 286 -20.98 16.79 8.46
N PRO A 287 -20.89 17.26 7.19
CA PRO A 287 -21.27 16.47 6.03
C PRO A 287 -20.48 15.15 5.87
N ILE A 288 -19.33 15.01 6.54
CA ILE A 288 -18.46 13.82 6.46
C ILE A 288 -19.13 12.66 7.20
N LYS A 289 -19.44 11.59 6.47
CA LYS A 289 -20.19 10.42 6.99
C LYS A 289 -19.37 9.12 6.98
N ALA A 290 -18.31 9.10 6.22
CA ALA A 290 -17.40 7.95 6.15
C ALA A 290 -16.02 8.39 5.68
N THR A 291 -15.01 7.55 5.95
CA THR A 291 -13.71 7.56 5.27
C THR A 291 -13.36 6.14 4.82
N VAL A 292 -12.59 5.99 3.76
CA VAL A 292 -12.16 4.69 3.26
C VAL A 292 -10.69 4.48 3.62
N LEU A 293 -10.41 3.45 4.41
CA LEU A 293 -9.06 3.18 4.93
C LEU A 293 -8.02 2.97 3.82
N TYR A 294 -6.89 3.60 4.02
CA TYR A 294 -5.65 3.38 3.29
C TYR A 294 -4.48 3.58 4.27
N SER A 295 -4.18 2.53 5.03
CA SER A 295 -3.40 2.67 6.27
C SER A 295 -1.90 2.86 6.01
N PRO A 296 -1.26 3.89 6.60
CA PRO A 296 0.20 4.05 6.57
C PRO A 296 0.95 2.98 7.40
N SER A 297 0.24 2.09 8.10
CA SER A 297 0.85 0.94 8.80
C SER A 297 1.52 -0.05 7.85
N MET A 298 1.24 0.04 6.53
CA MET A 298 1.96 -0.73 5.51
C MET A 298 3.47 -0.51 5.56
N ALA A 299 3.94 0.66 6.02
CA ALA A 299 5.36 0.93 6.22
C ALA A 299 5.98 0.06 7.33
N SER A 300 5.25 -0.21 8.42
CA SER A 300 5.70 -1.17 9.43
C SER A 300 5.84 -2.58 8.86
N THR A 301 4.87 -3.00 8.03
CA THR A 301 4.93 -4.29 7.33
C THR A 301 6.10 -4.34 6.37
N ALA A 302 6.34 -3.27 5.59
CA ALA A 302 7.48 -3.18 4.69
C ALA A 302 8.82 -3.36 5.43
N VAL A 303 9.00 -2.73 6.59
CA VAL A 303 10.21 -2.88 7.41
C VAL A 303 10.34 -4.28 8.00
N ALA A 304 9.23 -4.91 8.43
CA ALA A 304 9.25 -6.29 8.89
C ALA A 304 9.67 -7.27 7.78
N LEU A 305 9.13 -7.09 6.57
CA LEU A 305 9.53 -7.86 5.38
C LEU A 305 10.99 -7.59 4.96
N ALA A 306 11.42 -6.32 5.04
CA ALA A 306 12.81 -5.94 4.79
C ALA A 306 13.77 -6.67 5.73
N ARG A 307 13.42 -6.78 7.00
CA ARG A 307 14.19 -7.57 7.96
C ARG A 307 14.35 -9.03 7.50
N LEU A 308 13.26 -9.68 7.10
CA LEU A 308 13.28 -11.06 6.63
C LEU A 308 14.15 -11.20 5.37
N LEU A 309 13.93 -10.35 4.37
CA LEU A 309 14.73 -10.36 3.13
C LEU A 309 16.22 -10.12 3.41
N GLY A 310 16.56 -9.11 4.21
CA GLY A 310 17.95 -8.81 4.57
C GLY A 310 18.64 -9.94 5.34
N GLN A 311 17.88 -10.75 6.07
CA GLN A 311 18.37 -11.93 6.79
C GLN A 311 18.39 -13.20 5.94
N GLY A 312 17.74 -13.21 4.77
CA GLY A 312 17.56 -14.39 3.93
C GLY A 312 16.58 -15.40 4.53
N THR A 313 15.57 -14.92 5.25
CA THR A 313 14.50 -15.74 5.85
C THR A 313 13.16 -15.41 5.22
N GLY A 314 12.20 -16.32 5.29
CA GLY A 314 10.84 -16.14 4.77
C GLY A 314 9.81 -15.96 5.86
N ILE A 315 8.53 -15.91 5.45
CA ILE A 315 7.37 -15.84 6.36
C ILE A 315 7.07 -17.26 6.84
N GLY A 316 7.32 -17.54 8.13
CA GLY A 316 7.22 -18.87 8.71
C GLY A 316 5.81 -19.47 8.67
N GLU A 317 4.79 -18.63 8.66
CA GLU A 317 3.38 -19.02 8.63
C GLU A 317 2.89 -19.45 7.24
N PHE A 318 3.65 -19.16 6.18
CA PHE A 318 3.30 -19.58 4.82
C PHE A 318 3.89 -20.95 4.50
N ALA A 319 3.13 -21.77 3.77
CA ALA A 319 3.59 -23.12 3.38
C ALA A 319 4.87 -23.09 2.53
N GLU A 320 5.03 -22.07 1.69
CA GLU A 320 6.21 -21.88 0.84
C GLU A 320 7.34 -21.10 1.53
N HIS A 321 7.07 -20.53 2.71
CA HIS A 321 7.99 -19.70 3.50
C HIS A 321 8.57 -18.47 2.76
N ASP A 322 8.17 -18.21 1.52
CA ASP A 322 8.68 -17.09 0.72
C ASP A 322 7.88 -15.82 0.97
N ILE A 323 8.46 -14.66 0.64
CA ILE A 323 7.78 -13.38 0.70
C ILE A 323 7.04 -13.17 -0.64
N PRO A 324 5.71 -12.94 -0.62
CA PRO A 324 4.94 -12.68 -1.82
C PRO A 324 5.51 -11.52 -2.65
N ALA A 325 5.40 -11.61 -3.98
CA ALA A 325 5.82 -10.53 -4.88
C ALA A 325 4.98 -9.27 -4.71
N GLU A 326 3.71 -9.44 -4.28
CA GLU A 326 2.78 -8.34 -4.05
C GLU A 326 1.96 -8.59 -2.78
N ILE A 327 1.79 -7.54 -1.99
CA ILE A 327 0.95 -7.53 -0.79
C ILE A 327 0.02 -6.33 -0.87
N THR A 328 -1.26 -6.60 -1.11
CA THR A 328 -2.30 -5.59 -1.13
C THR A 328 -2.99 -5.51 0.22
N THR A 329 -2.94 -4.35 0.86
CA THR A 329 -3.59 -4.15 2.16
C THR A 329 -5.09 -3.92 2.00
N TYR A 330 -5.86 -4.40 2.99
CA TYR A 330 -7.31 -4.30 2.98
C TYR A 330 -7.77 -2.85 3.15
N SER A 331 -8.84 -2.49 2.42
CA SER A 331 -9.52 -1.20 2.49
C SER A 331 -10.93 -1.38 3.07
N ALA A 332 -11.24 -0.71 4.18
CA ALA A 332 -12.54 -0.73 4.82
C ALA A 332 -13.23 0.64 4.73
N VAL A 333 -14.58 0.64 4.70
CA VAL A 333 -15.36 1.87 4.88
C VAL A 333 -15.57 2.06 6.38
N VAL A 334 -15.01 3.13 6.92
CA VAL A 334 -15.19 3.55 8.32
C VAL A 334 -16.36 4.51 8.40
N THR A 335 -17.34 4.16 9.20
CA THR A 335 -18.57 4.92 9.42
C THR A 335 -18.77 5.16 10.92
N LYS A 336 -19.80 5.92 11.30
CA LYS A 336 -20.12 6.14 12.72
C LYS A 336 -20.34 4.84 13.50
N GLU A 337 -20.87 3.80 12.84
CA GLU A 337 -21.21 2.54 13.48
C GLU A 337 -19.99 1.67 13.81
N ASN A 338 -18.86 1.88 13.12
CA ASN A 338 -17.67 1.03 13.26
C ASN A 338 -16.37 1.78 13.54
N VAL A 339 -16.41 3.12 13.66
CA VAL A 339 -15.21 3.97 13.79
C VAL A 339 -14.33 3.57 14.98
N ASP A 340 -14.93 3.14 16.09
CA ASP A 340 -14.18 2.73 17.28
C ASP A 340 -13.32 1.47 17.06
N GLN A 341 -13.65 0.65 16.06
CA GLN A 341 -12.86 -0.53 15.69
C GLN A 341 -11.58 -0.17 14.92
N TYR A 342 -11.52 1.06 14.38
CA TYR A 342 -10.42 1.53 13.53
C TYR A 342 -9.62 2.68 14.14
N ALA A 343 -9.94 3.08 15.38
CA ALA A 343 -9.28 4.21 16.05
C ALA A 343 -7.75 4.05 16.13
N ASP A 344 -7.27 2.82 16.37
CA ASP A 344 -5.85 2.51 16.57
C ASP A 344 -5.04 2.49 15.25
N VAL A 345 -5.72 2.40 14.09
CA VAL A 345 -5.06 2.40 12.77
C VAL A 345 -5.10 3.76 12.09
N GLY A 346 -5.77 4.73 12.68
CA GLY A 346 -5.82 6.11 12.21
C GLY A 346 -4.48 6.84 12.38
N PHE A 347 -4.18 7.73 11.46
CA PHE A 347 -3.00 8.60 11.52
C PHE A 347 -3.40 10.05 11.83
N ASP A 348 -2.42 10.86 12.22
CA ASP A 348 -2.62 12.29 12.53
C ASP A 348 -2.50 13.09 11.21
N SER A 349 -3.56 13.81 10.81
CA SER A 349 -3.61 14.69 9.64
C SER A 349 -3.64 16.15 10.04
#